data_9ecd4a37548d3e5c7f9cfe13e6ce13cc
#
_entry.id   9ecd4a37548d3e5c7f9cfe13e6ce13cc
#
_cell.length_a   1.000
_cell.length_b   1.000
_cell.length_c   1.000
_cell.angle_alpha   90.00
_cell.angle_beta   90.00
_cell.angle_gamma   90.00
#
_symmetry.space_group_name_H-M   'P 1'
#
loop_
_entity.id
_entity.type
_entity.pdbx_description
1 polymer ?
#
loop_
_entity_poly.entity_id
_entity_poly.type
_entity_poly.pdbx_seq_one_letter_code
_entity_poly.pdbx_strand_id
1 'polypeptide(L)'
;NLILAFLIYSAVLWKWGDSYIPATETEYGMEFNEHAKSLGFQDGDVVLATDGKPVKQFDADLYRAIAKAEQVTVLRNGKELVLSMPEELSLFDFTREVPFISILSPMTVDSLMVNGPAYNAGIEPGDTIISVNGIPAQTWTSFRTVLTDLRVKAENEYVDHNLSMIVGGKSGRDTLTVAADADFLIGIYHFTDEYQVKQEEYGFFSSIPAGIKYGWNTLRGYVSDFQYVFTKEGAKSLGGFGTIGSIFPEKWNWHSFWLMTAFLSIILAFMNILPIPALDGGYVLFLLVEVITGKKPKDKFLEIANSIGMFILFALLIVANLNDILRLFS
;
A
#
# COMPACT_ATOMS: atom_id res chain seq x y z
N ASN A 1 -14.43 -3.44 -20.95
CA ASN A 1 -13.84 -3.00 -19.65
C ASN A 1 -12.39 -2.54 -19.81
N LEU A 2 -11.47 -3.32 -20.44
CA LEU A 2 -10.06 -2.94 -20.59
C LEU A 2 -9.89 -1.63 -21.40
N ILE A 3 -10.56 -1.52 -22.54
CA ILE A 3 -10.54 -0.31 -23.38
C ILE A 3 -11.11 0.89 -22.60
N LEU A 4 -12.20 0.68 -21.86
CA LEU A 4 -12.79 1.73 -21.03
C LEU A 4 -11.80 2.21 -19.96
N ALA A 5 -11.09 1.30 -19.28
CA ALA A 5 -10.08 1.65 -18.31
C ALA A 5 -8.95 2.49 -18.94
N PHE A 6 -8.45 2.10 -20.11
CA PHE A 6 -7.40 2.85 -20.81
C PHE A 6 -7.86 4.27 -21.21
N LEU A 7 -9.13 4.40 -21.67
CA LEU A 7 -9.71 5.71 -21.97
C LEU A 7 -9.83 6.58 -20.72
N ILE A 8 -10.28 6.01 -19.61
CA ILE A 8 -10.40 6.76 -18.34
C ILE A 8 -9.03 7.18 -17.84
N TYR A 9 -8.03 6.27 -17.81
CA TYR A 9 -6.66 6.64 -17.41
C TYR A 9 -6.08 7.73 -18.31
N SER A 10 -6.28 7.65 -19.63
CA SER A 10 -5.83 8.70 -20.55
C SER A 10 -6.50 10.06 -20.24
N ALA A 11 -7.79 10.07 -19.97
CA ALA A 11 -8.52 11.28 -19.61
C ALA A 11 -8.08 11.85 -18.26
N VAL A 12 -7.80 10.98 -17.27
CA VAL A 12 -7.29 11.38 -15.96
C VAL A 12 -5.91 12.00 -16.09
N LEU A 13 -4.98 11.36 -16.79
CA LEU A 13 -3.64 11.88 -17.02
C LEU A 13 -3.65 13.20 -17.81
N TRP A 14 -4.53 13.34 -18.77
CA TRP A 14 -4.71 14.60 -19.49
C TRP A 14 -5.19 15.74 -18.58
N LYS A 15 -6.14 15.43 -17.66
CA LYS A 15 -6.78 16.46 -16.83
C LYS A 15 -5.97 16.85 -15.61
N TRP A 16 -5.31 15.87 -14.96
CA TRP A 16 -4.64 16.04 -13.66
C TRP A 16 -3.15 15.70 -13.67
N GLY A 17 -2.64 15.10 -14.77
CA GLY A 17 -1.27 14.60 -14.80
C GLY A 17 -1.09 13.32 -13.99
N ASP A 18 0.18 12.94 -13.78
CA ASP A 18 0.59 11.87 -12.89
C ASP A 18 1.47 12.45 -11.78
N SER A 19 1.26 11.99 -10.56
CA SER A 19 2.02 12.44 -9.40
C SER A 19 2.69 11.25 -8.75
N TYR A 20 4.00 11.28 -8.61
CA TYR A 20 4.77 10.19 -8.02
C TYR A 20 5.92 10.71 -7.14
N ILE A 21 6.34 9.88 -6.19
CA ILE A 21 7.51 10.14 -5.36
C ILE A 21 8.70 9.43 -5.99
N PRO A 22 9.74 10.17 -6.45
CA PRO A 22 10.95 9.56 -6.97
C PRO A 22 11.65 8.76 -5.88
N ALA A 23 11.91 7.48 -6.11
CA ALA A 23 12.54 6.62 -5.10
C ALA A 23 13.96 7.07 -4.73
N THR A 24 14.65 7.76 -5.64
CA THR A 24 16.03 8.21 -5.47
C THR A 24 16.17 9.65 -4.94
N GLU A 25 15.06 10.35 -4.74
CA GLU A 25 15.02 11.74 -4.28
C GLU A 25 14.36 11.87 -2.90
N THR A 26 14.40 10.81 -2.10
CA THR A 26 13.97 10.84 -0.69
C THR A 26 15.07 11.52 0.14
N GLU A 27 14.75 12.64 0.78
CA GLU A 27 15.71 13.50 1.48
C GLU A 27 16.50 12.75 2.56
N TYR A 28 15.81 11.88 3.30
CA TYR A 28 16.39 11.11 4.41
C TYR A 28 16.58 9.63 4.06
N GLY A 29 16.31 9.22 2.82
CA GLY A 29 16.32 7.83 2.41
C GLY A 29 15.04 7.09 2.81
N MET A 30 15.18 5.80 3.07
CA MET A 30 14.08 4.89 3.39
C MET A 30 14.27 4.29 4.78
N GLU A 31 13.17 3.96 5.43
CA GLU A 31 13.11 3.26 6.72
C GLU A 31 12.68 1.83 6.50
N PHE A 32 13.23 0.93 7.28
CA PHE A 32 13.07 -0.51 7.12
C PHE A 32 12.64 -1.16 8.43
N ASN A 33 11.73 -2.13 8.36
CA ASN A 33 11.36 -2.91 9.53
C ASN A 33 12.46 -3.89 9.94
N GLU A 34 12.30 -4.55 11.10
CA GLU A 34 13.29 -5.48 11.63
C GLU A 34 13.58 -6.67 10.69
N HIS A 35 12.57 -7.13 9.92
CA HIS A 35 12.77 -8.17 8.92
C HIS A 35 13.71 -7.68 7.80
N ALA A 36 13.45 -6.51 7.23
CA ALA A 36 14.32 -5.92 6.21
C ALA A 36 15.73 -5.67 6.74
N LYS A 37 15.87 -5.18 7.99
CA LYS A 37 17.17 -4.98 8.65
C LYS A 37 17.91 -6.30 8.81
N SER A 38 17.24 -7.42 9.10
CA SER A 38 17.86 -8.75 9.16
C SER A 38 18.42 -9.23 7.82
N LEU A 39 17.90 -8.70 6.69
CA LEU A 39 18.39 -8.94 5.33
C LEU A 39 19.51 -7.98 4.92
N GLY A 40 19.91 -7.07 5.80
CA GLY A 40 21.03 -6.16 5.59
C GLY A 40 20.67 -4.74 5.19
N PHE A 41 19.37 -4.38 5.07
CA PHE A 41 18.95 -2.98 4.90
C PHE A 41 19.22 -2.17 6.17
N GLN A 42 19.40 -0.88 6.01
CA GLN A 42 19.56 0.07 7.11
C GLN A 42 18.71 1.32 6.85
N ASP A 43 18.20 1.92 7.92
CA ASP A 43 17.49 3.20 7.79
C ASP A 43 18.42 4.26 7.19
N GLY A 44 17.89 5.02 6.23
CA GLY A 44 18.65 5.95 5.42
C GLY A 44 19.18 5.39 4.09
N ASP A 45 19.07 4.08 3.85
CA ASP A 45 19.35 3.52 2.51
C ASP A 45 18.36 4.07 1.49
N VAL A 46 18.82 4.25 0.25
CA VAL A 46 18.00 4.58 -0.91
C VAL A 46 18.05 3.42 -1.89
N VAL A 47 16.93 2.81 -2.21
CA VAL A 47 16.87 1.71 -3.20
C VAL A 47 17.07 2.28 -4.61
N LEU A 48 18.15 1.86 -5.27
CA LEU A 48 18.52 2.31 -6.62
C LEU A 48 18.03 1.36 -7.70
N ALA A 49 18.16 0.05 -7.48
CA ALA A 49 17.85 -0.97 -8.48
C ALA A 49 17.45 -2.30 -7.85
N THR A 50 16.67 -3.10 -8.57
CA THR A 50 16.37 -4.51 -8.28
C THR A 50 16.80 -5.35 -9.47
N ASP A 51 17.63 -6.38 -9.27
CA ASP A 51 18.23 -7.23 -10.33
C ASP A 51 18.81 -6.39 -11.48
N GLY A 52 19.53 -5.33 -11.12
CA GLY A 52 20.14 -4.39 -12.07
C GLY A 52 19.16 -3.47 -12.83
N LYS A 53 17.86 -3.54 -12.56
CA LYS A 53 16.85 -2.64 -13.15
C LYS A 53 16.65 -1.43 -12.25
N PRO A 54 16.84 -0.19 -12.76
CA PRO A 54 16.67 1.01 -11.97
C PRO A 54 15.25 1.17 -11.43
N VAL A 55 15.14 1.53 -10.16
CA VAL A 55 13.89 1.95 -9.51
C VAL A 55 13.66 3.43 -9.81
N LYS A 56 12.45 3.78 -10.22
CA LYS A 56 12.09 5.16 -10.57
C LYS A 56 11.27 5.85 -9.49
N GLN A 57 10.32 5.15 -8.90
CA GLN A 57 9.35 5.73 -7.99
C GLN A 57 9.09 4.82 -6.80
N PHE A 58 8.67 5.43 -5.71
CA PHE A 58 8.27 4.73 -4.49
C PHE A 58 6.78 4.41 -4.56
N ASP A 59 6.46 3.18 -4.93
CA ASP A 59 5.09 2.71 -5.12
C ASP A 59 4.97 1.18 -4.95
N ALA A 60 3.78 0.65 -5.26
CA ALA A 60 3.53 -0.78 -5.20
C ALA A 60 4.40 -1.60 -6.20
N ASP A 61 4.87 -1.01 -7.30
CA ASP A 61 5.76 -1.70 -8.23
C ASP A 61 7.16 -1.88 -7.64
N LEU A 62 7.64 -0.93 -6.84
CA LEU A 62 8.85 -1.10 -6.03
C LEU A 62 8.70 -2.28 -5.07
N TYR A 63 7.58 -2.39 -4.35
CA TYR A 63 7.33 -3.49 -3.43
C TYR A 63 7.36 -4.84 -4.15
N ARG A 64 6.67 -4.94 -5.31
CA ARG A 64 6.69 -6.14 -6.16
C ARG A 64 8.07 -6.46 -6.68
N ALA A 65 8.84 -5.44 -7.03
CA ALA A 65 10.19 -5.60 -7.54
C ALA A 65 11.12 -6.16 -6.45
N ILE A 66 11.11 -5.61 -5.24
CA ILE A 66 11.91 -6.10 -4.12
C ILE A 66 11.49 -7.53 -3.73
N ALA A 67 10.17 -7.80 -3.66
CA ALA A 67 9.66 -9.12 -3.25
C ALA A 67 10.10 -10.26 -4.19
N LYS A 68 10.46 -9.96 -5.44
CA LYS A 68 10.85 -10.92 -6.48
C LYS A 68 12.33 -10.86 -6.84
N ALA A 69 13.07 -9.91 -6.28
CA ALA A 69 14.46 -9.69 -6.62
C ALA A 69 15.36 -10.75 -5.97
N GLU A 70 16.37 -11.20 -6.68
CA GLU A 70 17.52 -11.93 -6.12
C GLU A 70 18.51 -10.95 -5.48
N GLN A 71 18.59 -9.73 -6.00
CA GLN A 71 19.51 -8.69 -5.53
C GLN A 71 18.85 -7.31 -5.53
N VAL A 72 19.11 -6.55 -4.48
CA VAL A 72 18.70 -5.14 -4.37
C VAL A 72 19.94 -4.27 -4.22
N THR A 73 20.11 -3.27 -5.08
CA THR A 73 21.17 -2.28 -4.98
C THR A 73 20.66 -1.09 -4.20
N VAL A 74 21.36 -0.73 -3.12
CA VAL A 74 21.06 0.43 -2.29
C VAL A 74 22.20 1.42 -2.28
N LEU A 75 21.89 2.70 -2.13
CA LEU A 75 22.86 3.76 -1.84
C LEU A 75 22.90 3.97 -0.32
N ARG A 76 24.05 3.68 0.29
CA ARG A 76 24.31 3.87 1.73
C ARG A 76 25.51 4.75 1.94
N ASN A 77 25.34 5.88 2.60
CA ASN A 77 26.43 6.84 2.85
C ASN A 77 27.23 7.19 1.58
N GLY A 78 26.53 7.39 0.46
CA GLY A 78 27.13 7.74 -0.84
C GLY A 78 27.82 6.58 -1.57
N LYS A 79 27.69 5.34 -1.09
CA LYS A 79 28.28 4.13 -1.73
C LYS A 79 27.18 3.17 -2.13
N GLU A 80 27.27 2.61 -3.32
CA GLU A 80 26.38 1.55 -3.78
C GLU A 80 26.76 0.23 -3.12
N LEU A 81 25.76 -0.47 -2.59
CA LEU A 81 25.88 -1.80 -1.99
C LEU A 81 24.84 -2.71 -2.60
N VAL A 82 25.20 -3.97 -2.81
CA VAL A 82 24.28 -4.99 -3.31
C VAL A 82 23.91 -5.91 -2.15
N LEU A 83 22.62 -6.01 -1.87
CA LEU A 83 22.04 -6.90 -0.87
C LEU A 83 21.42 -8.10 -1.57
N SER A 84 21.68 -9.31 -1.06
CA SER A 84 21.06 -10.55 -1.56
C SER A 84 19.72 -10.78 -0.87
N MET A 85 18.68 -11.08 -1.65
CA MET A 85 17.34 -11.33 -1.12
C MET A 85 17.06 -12.83 -1.04
N PRO A 86 16.29 -13.31 -0.04
CA PRO A 86 15.84 -14.69 0.02
C PRO A 86 14.84 -14.95 -1.12
N GLU A 87 14.70 -16.23 -1.51
CA GLU A 87 13.82 -16.62 -2.63
C GLU A 87 12.32 -16.34 -2.40
N GLU A 88 11.89 -16.08 -1.16
CA GLU A 88 10.46 -15.96 -0.80
C GLU A 88 10.20 -14.76 0.13
N LEU A 89 10.17 -13.54 -0.43
CA LEU A 89 9.56 -12.40 0.27
C LEU A 89 8.07 -12.30 -0.09
N SER A 90 7.23 -12.22 0.93
CA SER A 90 5.79 -12.01 0.72
C SER A 90 5.47 -10.53 0.51
N LEU A 91 4.58 -10.21 -0.46
CA LEU A 91 4.05 -8.85 -0.59
C LEU A 91 3.33 -8.35 0.66
N PHE A 92 2.83 -9.26 1.51
CA PHE A 92 2.20 -8.88 2.78
C PHE A 92 3.19 -8.27 3.77
N ASP A 93 4.50 -8.55 3.65
CA ASP A 93 5.52 -7.92 4.49
C ASP A 93 5.63 -6.40 4.22
N PHE A 94 5.21 -5.96 3.02
CA PHE A 94 5.21 -4.55 2.61
C PHE A 94 3.95 -3.78 3.00
N THR A 95 2.88 -4.47 3.39
CA THR A 95 1.57 -3.88 3.69
C THR A 95 1.15 -4.05 5.16
N ARG A 96 2.05 -4.54 6.02
CA ARG A 96 1.82 -4.65 7.46
C ARG A 96 1.74 -3.26 8.11
N GLU A 97 1.28 -3.19 9.34
CA GLU A 97 1.26 -1.95 10.15
C GLU A 97 2.65 -1.29 10.23
N VAL A 98 3.71 -2.12 10.36
CA VAL A 98 5.11 -1.70 10.14
C VAL A 98 5.58 -2.32 8.83
N PRO A 99 5.54 -1.57 7.71
CA PRO A 99 5.85 -2.11 6.40
C PRO A 99 7.34 -2.46 6.27
N PHE A 100 7.66 -3.39 5.36
CA PHE A 100 9.04 -3.80 5.06
C PHE A 100 9.92 -2.59 4.73
N ILE A 101 9.37 -1.65 3.96
CA ILE A 101 10.03 -0.41 3.53
C ILE A 101 9.03 0.73 3.55
N SER A 102 9.45 1.88 4.05
CA SER A 102 8.72 3.15 3.99
C SER A 102 9.70 4.29 3.69
N ILE A 103 9.18 5.46 3.34
CA ILE A 103 10.03 6.64 3.22
C ILE A 103 10.36 7.11 4.64
N LEU A 104 11.65 7.31 4.93
CA LEU A 104 12.07 7.82 6.21
C LEU A 104 11.65 9.27 6.34
N SER A 105 10.87 9.55 7.38
CA SER A 105 10.44 10.89 7.72
C SER A 105 10.77 11.16 9.18
N PRO A 106 11.63 12.16 9.48
CA PRO A 106 11.92 12.54 10.85
C PRO A 106 10.65 12.93 11.60
N MET A 107 10.56 12.60 12.89
CA MET A 107 9.41 12.96 13.70
C MET A 107 9.47 14.44 14.09
N THR A 108 9.15 15.32 13.15
CA THR A 108 9.04 16.76 13.36
C THR A 108 7.57 17.17 13.48
N VAL A 109 7.28 17.98 14.47
CA VAL A 109 5.93 18.50 14.74
C VAL A 109 5.59 19.59 13.73
N ASP A 110 4.60 19.37 12.87
CA ASP A 110 4.07 20.42 11.98
C ASP A 110 3.11 21.34 12.73
N SER A 111 2.08 20.73 13.29
CA SER A 111 1.05 21.45 14.00
C SER A 111 0.49 20.60 15.15
N LEU A 112 -0.27 21.23 16.02
CA LEU A 112 -0.81 20.61 17.22
C LEU A 112 -2.33 20.80 17.31
N MET A 113 -2.98 19.81 17.86
CA MET A 113 -4.37 19.93 18.26
C MET A 113 -4.47 20.95 19.40
N VAL A 114 -5.22 22.04 19.19
CA VAL A 114 -5.42 23.07 20.21
C VAL A 114 -6.03 22.45 21.47
N ASN A 115 -5.44 22.71 22.63
CA ASN A 115 -5.78 22.10 23.91
C ASN A 115 -5.61 20.57 23.95
N GLY A 116 -4.89 19.99 22.99
CA GLY A 116 -4.53 18.56 23.00
C GLY A 116 -3.42 18.26 24.01
N PRO A 117 -3.14 16.96 24.29
CA PRO A 117 -2.13 16.54 25.24
C PRO A 117 -0.73 17.13 24.99
N ALA A 118 -0.25 17.08 23.75
CA ALA A 118 1.06 17.62 23.38
C ALA A 118 1.12 19.16 23.51
N TYR A 119 0.06 19.86 23.09
CA TYR A 119 -0.05 21.32 23.25
C TYR A 119 0.00 21.73 24.72
N ASN A 120 -0.74 21.03 25.59
CA ASN A 120 -0.78 21.33 27.05
C ASN A 120 0.55 20.99 27.74
N ALA A 121 1.35 20.07 27.18
CA ALA A 121 2.67 19.71 27.69
C ALA A 121 3.76 20.71 27.25
N GLY A 122 3.45 21.67 26.35
CA GLY A 122 4.39 22.70 25.90
C GLY A 122 5.22 22.29 24.68
N ILE A 123 4.81 21.27 23.93
CA ILE A 123 5.40 20.95 22.61
C ILE A 123 5.00 22.06 21.65
N GLU A 124 5.93 22.47 20.79
CA GLU A 124 5.74 23.53 19.79
C GLU A 124 5.92 23.03 18.35
N PRO A 125 5.29 23.67 17.36
CA PRO A 125 5.59 23.41 15.95
C PRO A 125 7.08 23.61 15.62
N GLY A 126 7.67 22.66 14.90
CA GLY A 126 9.10 22.59 14.59
C GLY A 126 9.93 21.80 15.60
N ASP A 127 9.35 21.37 16.70
CA ASP A 127 10.01 20.44 17.62
C ASP A 127 10.18 19.05 16.99
N THR A 128 11.24 18.33 17.38
CA THR A 128 11.48 16.94 17.00
C THR A 128 11.32 16.01 18.19
N ILE A 129 10.56 14.94 18.04
CA ILE A 129 10.44 13.92 19.07
C ILE A 129 11.62 12.95 18.93
N ILE A 130 12.34 12.73 20.03
CA ILE A 130 13.55 11.89 20.05
C ILE A 130 13.23 10.52 20.65
N SER A 131 12.46 10.49 21.74
CA SER A 131 12.04 9.25 22.39
C SER A 131 10.74 9.41 23.14
N VAL A 132 10.05 8.28 23.33
CA VAL A 132 8.84 8.17 24.17
C VAL A 132 9.10 7.05 25.18
N ASN A 133 8.96 7.34 26.50
CA ASN A 133 9.25 6.41 27.59
C ASN A 133 10.63 5.72 27.48
N GLY A 134 11.64 6.46 26.97
CA GLY A 134 12.99 5.94 26.73
C GLY A 134 13.16 5.10 25.47
N ILE A 135 12.10 4.82 24.72
CA ILE A 135 12.15 4.11 23.43
C ILE A 135 12.41 5.15 22.33
N PRO A 136 13.41 4.93 21.43
CA PRO A 136 13.67 5.84 20.31
C PRO A 136 12.43 6.02 19.42
N ALA A 137 12.11 7.27 19.08
CA ALA A 137 10.94 7.65 18.32
C ALA A 137 11.27 8.81 17.35
N GLN A 138 12.42 8.72 16.68
CA GLN A 138 12.98 9.81 15.87
C GLN A 138 12.38 9.88 14.46
N THR A 139 11.65 8.85 14.03
CA THR A 139 10.92 8.85 12.76
C THR A 139 9.43 8.76 13.02
N TRP A 140 8.63 9.21 12.04
CA TRP A 140 7.17 9.11 12.12
C TRP A 140 6.69 7.67 12.34
N THR A 141 7.31 6.71 11.65
CA THR A 141 6.97 5.29 11.79
C THR A 141 7.31 4.78 13.20
N SER A 142 8.53 5.03 13.70
CA SER A 142 8.93 4.59 15.04
C SER A 142 8.09 5.23 16.13
N PHE A 143 7.77 6.50 16.00
CA PHE A 143 6.88 7.21 16.92
C PHE A 143 5.47 6.59 16.96
N ARG A 144 4.86 6.36 15.81
CA ARG A 144 3.54 5.71 15.72
C ARG A 144 3.57 4.29 16.30
N THR A 145 4.61 3.53 15.99
CA THR A 145 4.77 2.15 16.51
C THR A 145 4.78 2.15 18.04
N VAL A 146 5.55 3.04 18.67
CA VAL A 146 5.59 3.14 20.15
C VAL A 146 4.20 3.45 20.72
N LEU A 147 3.46 4.39 20.14
CA LEU A 147 2.12 4.72 20.63
C LEU A 147 1.12 3.58 20.41
N THR A 148 1.19 2.90 19.27
CA THR A 148 0.35 1.74 18.96
C THR A 148 0.64 0.58 19.92
N ASP A 149 1.91 0.29 20.21
CA ASP A 149 2.31 -0.75 21.16
C ASP A 149 1.79 -0.47 22.57
N LEU A 150 1.84 0.81 23.01
CA LEU A 150 1.28 1.23 24.29
C LEU A 150 -0.24 1.03 24.33
N ARG A 151 -0.96 1.36 23.26
CA ARG A 151 -2.40 1.16 23.14
C ARG A 151 -2.76 -0.33 23.20
N VAL A 152 -2.10 -1.17 22.40
CA VAL A 152 -2.34 -2.63 22.40
C VAL A 152 -2.02 -3.26 23.77
N LYS A 153 -0.96 -2.79 24.42
CA LYS A 153 -0.60 -3.22 25.76
C LYS A 153 -1.67 -2.85 26.78
N ALA A 154 -2.25 -1.65 26.66
CA ALA A 154 -3.30 -1.16 27.55
C ALA A 154 -4.62 -1.96 27.45
N GLU A 155 -4.87 -2.70 26.38
CA GLU A 155 -6.03 -3.61 26.27
C GLU A 155 -5.97 -4.78 27.27
N ASN A 156 -4.77 -5.17 27.69
CA ASN A 156 -4.54 -6.35 28.52
C ASN A 156 -3.99 -6.05 29.91
N GLU A 157 -3.41 -4.86 30.12
CA GLU A 157 -2.80 -4.47 31.39
C GLU A 157 -2.88 -2.94 31.59
N TYR A 158 -2.68 -2.50 32.83
CA TYR A 158 -2.61 -1.07 33.11
C TYR A 158 -1.34 -0.47 32.51
N VAL A 159 -1.49 0.57 31.69
CA VAL A 159 -0.40 1.39 31.15
C VAL A 159 -0.60 2.84 31.61
N ASP A 160 0.46 3.48 32.11
CA ASP A 160 0.42 4.90 32.47
C ASP A 160 0.26 5.76 31.20
N HIS A 161 -0.72 6.62 31.19
CA HIS A 161 -0.96 7.58 30.11
C HIS A 161 -0.05 8.81 30.16
N ASN A 162 0.74 8.98 31.23
CA ASN A 162 1.74 10.03 31.33
C ASN A 162 3.03 9.59 30.63
N LEU A 163 3.20 10.01 29.40
CA LEU A 163 4.33 9.66 28.55
C LEU A 163 5.50 10.60 28.81
N SER A 164 6.67 10.06 29.20
CA SER A 164 7.92 10.82 29.26
C SER A 164 8.51 10.94 27.86
N MET A 165 8.56 12.13 27.30
CA MET A 165 9.03 12.40 25.94
C MET A 165 10.28 13.27 25.98
N ILE A 166 11.33 12.85 25.26
CA ILE A 166 12.48 13.71 24.98
C ILE A 166 12.18 14.44 23.66
N VAL A 167 12.17 15.77 23.75
CA VAL A 167 11.83 16.66 22.64
C VAL A 167 13.05 17.55 22.35
N GLY A 168 13.42 17.66 21.08
CA GLY A 168 14.44 18.59 20.60
C GLY A 168 13.77 19.83 20.01
N GLY A 169 13.93 20.97 20.66
CA GLY A 169 13.39 22.25 20.22
C GLY A 169 14.48 23.30 19.99
N LYS A 170 14.10 24.53 19.69
CA LYS A 170 15.01 25.68 19.49
C LYS A 170 15.90 25.97 20.69
N SER A 171 15.43 25.63 21.90
CA SER A 171 16.16 25.84 23.17
C SER A 171 17.09 24.68 23.54
N GLY A 172 17.12 23.61 22.75
CA GLY A 172 17.86 22.40 23.02
C GLY A 172 16.96 21.19 23.29
N ARG A 173 17.50 20.19 24.00
CA ARG A 173 16.71 19.01 24.40
C ARG A 173 16.04 19.21 25.73
N ASP A 174 14.76 18.87 25.82
CA ASP A 174 13.98 18.90 27.04
C ASP A 174 13.24 17.58 27.26
N THR A 175 12.86 17.30 28.49
CA THR A 175 12.04 16.13 28.83
C THR A 175 10.68 16.61 29.30
N LEU A 176 9.66 16.31 28.53
CA LEU A 176 8.29 16.71 28.79
C LEU A 176 7.45 15.49 29.20
N THR A 177 6.46 15.74 30.07
CA THR A 177 5.45 14.73 30.40
C THR A 177 4.17 15.08 29.65
N VAL A 178 3.75 14.18 28.77
CA VAL A 178 2.54 14.34 27.94
C VAL A 178 1.49 13.36 28.44
N ALA A 179 0.37 13.88 28.93
CA ALA A 179 -0.78 13.08 29.37
C ALA A 179 -1.62 12.68 28.14
N ALA A 180 -1.32 11.51 27.56
CA ALA A 180 -2.05 10.98 26.41
C ALA A 180 -3.53 10.70 26.75
N ASP A 181 -4.40 10.72 25.74
CA ASP A 181 -5.81 10.32 25.93
C ASP A 181 -5.98 8.80 26.10
N ALA A 182 -7.23 8.31 26.14
CA ALA A 182 -7.55 6.90 26.34
C ALA A 182 -7.00 5.99 25.23
N ASP A 183 -6.82 6.51 24.02
CA ASP A 183 -6.31 5.79 22.85
C ASP A 183 -4.82 6.07 22.59
N PHE A 184 -4.11 6.64 23.55
CA PHE A 184 -2.72 7.09 23.42
C PHE A 184 -2.49 8.11 22.31
N LEU A 185 -3.54 8.85 21.92
CA LEU A 185 -3.41 9.97 21.00
C LEU A 185 -2.95 11.20 21.76
N ILE A 186 -1.99 11.92 21.22
CA ILE A 186 -1.41 13.10 21.87
C ILE A 186 -1.63 14.39 21.08
N GLY A 187 -2.29 14.31 19.91
CA GLY A 187 -2.69 15.49 19.13
C GLY A 187 -1.54 16.19 18.42
N ILE A 188 -0.56 15.45 17.92
CA ILE A 188 0.49 15.94 17.02
C ILE A 188 0.10 15.65 15.58
N TYR A 189 0.25 16.65 14.72
CA TYR A 189 0.24 16.49 13.26
C TYR A 189 1.67 16.57 12.77
N HIS A 190 2.04 15.58 11.95
CA HIS A 190 3.37 15.43 11.40
C HIS A 190 3.49 16.19 10.06
N PHE A 191 4.67 16.69 9.78
CA PHE A 191 5.00 17.29 8.50
C PHE A 191 4.91 16.24 7.38
N THR A 192 4.03 16.45 6.41
CA THR A 192 3.82 15.51 5.28
C THR A 192 4.48 16.00 3.98
N ASP A 193 5.03 17.21 3.96
CA ASP A 193 5.57 17.85 2.75
C ASP A 193 7.04 17.49 2.45
N GLU A 194 7.62 16.55 3.20
CA GLU A 194 9.03 16.12 3.03
C GLU A 194 9.28 15.27 1.78
N TYR A 195 8.20 14.90 1.07
CA TYR A 195 8.35 14.16 -0.18
C TYR A 195 8.28 15.11 -1.36
N GLN A 196 9.35 15.15 -2.15
CA GLN A 196 9.29 15.83 -3.44
C GLN A 196 8.37 15.05 -4.38
N VAL A 197 7.07 15.36 -4.33
CA VAL A 197 6.11 14.81 -5.28
C VAL A 197 6.39 15.45 -6.63
N LYS A 198 6.86 14.66 -7.58
CA LYS A 198 6.96 15.09 -8.98
C LYS A 198 5.62 14.98 -9.65
N GLN A 199 5.23 16.04 -10.33
CA GLN A 199 4.04 16.06 -11.16
C GLN A 199 4.45 16.05 -12.63
N GLU A 200 3.97 15.07 -13.37
CA GLU A 200 4.17 14.95 -14.81
C GLU A 200 2.86 15.32 -15.52
N GLU A 201 2.90 16.40 -16.29
CA GLU A 201 1.74 16.89 -17.04
C GLU A 201 1.71 16.28 -18.44
N TYR A 202 0.53 15.90 -18.90
CA TYR A 202 0.33 15.32 -20.22
C TYR A 202 -0.61 16.18 -21.07
N GLY A 203 -0.18 16.50 -22.29
CA GLY A 203 -1.07 17.06 -23.30
C GLY A 203 -2.08 16.01 -23.80
N PHE A 204 -3.14 16.44 -24.50
CA PHE A 204 -4.19 15.55 -24.98
C PHE A 204 -3.65 14.32 -25.75
N PHE A 205 -2.73 14.53 -26.70
CA PHE A 205 -2.20 13.41 -27.50
C PHE A 205 -1.19 12.56 -26.74
N SER A 206 -0.37 13.13 -25.85
CA SER A 206 0.60 12.40 -25.05
C SER A 206 -0.04 11.60 -23.90
N SER A 207 -1.22 12.00 -23.44
CA SER A 207 -1.95 11.29 -22.41
C SER A 207 -2.48 9.92 -22.88
N ILE A 208 -2.74 9.75 -24.17
CA ILE A 208 -3.28 8.48 -24.71
C ILE A 208 -2.28 7.33 -24.52
N PRO A 209 -1.05 7.39 -25.07
CA PRO A 209 -0.07 6.32 -24.82
C PRO A 209 0.32 6.20 -23.34
N ALA A 210 0.36 7.32 -22.60
CA ALA A 210 0.63 7.29 -21.15
C ALA A 210 -0.47 6.55 -20.39
N GLY A 211 -1.75 6.81 -20.66
CA GLY A 211 -2.88 6.14 -20.02
C GLY A 211 -2.98 4.66 -20.37
N ILE A 212 -2.66 4.29 -21.61
CA ILE A 212 -2.57 2.87 -22.00
C ILE A 212 -1.44 2.19 -21.23
N LYS A 213 -0.27 2.82 -21.12
CA LYS A 213 0.86 2.29 -20.36
C LYS A 213 0.52 2.16 -18.88
N TYR A 214 -0.10 3.19 -18.29
CA TYR A 214 -0.53 3.18 -16.90
C TYR A 214 -1.51 2.04 -16.62
N GLY A 215 -2.57 1.92 -17.42
CA GLY A 215 -3.56 0.85 -17.29
C GLY A 215 -2.96 -0.55 -17.54
N TRP A 216 -2.00 -0.67 -18.46
CA TRP A 216 -1.29 -1.94 -18.68
C TRP A 216 -0.42 -2.33 -17.50
N ASN A 217 0.30 -1.39 -16.90
CA ASN A 217 1.10 -1.63 -15.69
C ASN A 217 0.19 -2.02 -14.52
N THR A 218 -0.94 -1.33 -14.33
CA THR A 218 -1.96 -1.67 -13.33
C THR A 218 -2.47 -3.10 -13.51
N LEU A 219 -2.83 -3.48 -14.74
CA LEU A 219 -3.26 -4.85 -15.04
C LEU A 219 -2.17 -5.87 -14.73
N ARG A 220 -0.94 -5.58 -15.17
CA ARG A 220 0.22 -6.47 -14.93
C ARG A 220 0.50 -6.65 -13.44
N GLY A 221 0.44 -5.57 -12.67
CA GLY A 221 0.56 -5.61 -11.22
C GLY A 221 -0.52 -6.49 -10.60
N TYR A 222 -1.78 -6.25 -10.95
CA TYR A 222 -2.92 -7.02 -10.45
C TYR A 222 -2.82 -8.52 -10.78
N VAL A 223 -2.46 -8.87 -12.01
CA VAL A 223 -2.20 -10.27 -12.42
C VAL A 223 -1.07 -10.89 -11.60
N SER A 224 0.00 -10.13 -11.36
CA SER A 224 1.11 -10.56 -10.54
C SER A 224 0.71 -10.84 -9.09
N ASP A 225 -0.17 -9.99 -8.53
CA ASP A 225 -0.62 -10.11 -7.15
C ASP A 225 -1.68 -11.19 -6.97
N PHE A 226 -2.38 -11.58 -8.03
CA PHE A 226 -3.43 -12.58 -7.98
C PHE A 226 -2.96 -13.94 -7.44
N GLN A 227 -1.69 -14.29 -7.62
CA GLN A 227 -1.11 -15.52 -7.05
C GLN A 227 -1.21 -15.58 -5.52
N TYR A 228 -1.17 -14.42 -4.85
CA TYR A 228 -1.25 -14.34 -3.38
C TYR A 228 -2.65 -14.64 -2.83
N VAL A 229 -3.70 -14.56 -3.66
CA VAL A 229 -5.07 -14.91 -3.27
C VAL A 229 -5.17 -16.36 -2.77
N PHE A 230 -4.32 -17.24 -3.29
CA PHE A 230 -4.27 -18.65 -2.91
C PHE A 230 -3.44 -18.93 -1.66
N THR A 231 -2.85 -17.91 -1.04
CA THR A 231 -2.17 -18.03 0.25
C THR A 231 -3.17 -17.85 1.40
N LYS A 232 -2.79 -18.29 2.60
CA LYS A 232 -3.63 -18.15 3.80
C LYS A 232 -3.87 -16.67 4.16
N GLU A 233 -2.84 -15.86 4.03
CA GLU A 233 -2.86 -14.41 4.25
C GLU A 233 -3.71 -13.72 3.19
N GLY A 234 -3.55 -14.08 1.93
CA GLY A 234 -4.32 -13.54 0.82
C GLY A 234 -5.81 -13.87 0.91
N ALA A 235 -6.16 -15.09 1.31
CA ALA A 235 -7.56 -15.45 1.52
C ALA A 235 -8.23 -14.59 2.62
N LYS A 236 -7.49 -14.23 3.68
CA LYS A 236 -7.95 -13.32 4.73
C LYS A 236 -8.00 -11.85 4.26
N SER A 237 -7.18 -11.47 3.28
CA SER A 237 -7.14 -10.12 2.72
C SER A 237 -8.20 -9.88 1.65
N LEU A 238 -8.89 -10.93 1.16
CA LEU A 238 -9.99 -10.78 0.21
C LEU A 238 -11.05 -9.85 0.80
N GLY A 239 -11.30 -8.75 0.09
CA GLY A 239 -12.31 -7.77 0.43
C GLY A 239 -13.60 -7.98 -0.35
N GLY A 240 -14.73 -7.70 0.29
CA GLY A 240 -16.05 -7.70 -0.32
C GLY A 240 -16.50 -6.27 -0.71
N PHE A 241 -17.78 -6.02 -0.64
CA PHE A 241 -18.37 -4.72 -1.00
C PHE A 241 -17.92 -3.59 -0.07
N GLY A 242 -17.71 -3.87 1.23
CA GLY A 242 -17.19 -2.89 2.19
C GLY A 242 -15.78 -2.43 1.81
N THR A 243 -14.88 -3.37 1.53
CA THR A 243 -13.52 -3.06 1.06
C THR A 243 -13.53 -2.29 -0.26
N ILE A 244 -14.40 -2.66 -1.24
CA ILE A 244 -14.53 -1.91 -2.49
C ILE A 244 -14.98 -0.47 -2.21
N GLY A 245 -15.92 -0.29 -1.28
CA GLY A 245 -16.37 1.04 -0.86
C GLY A 245 -15.26 1.87 -0.21
N SER A 246 -14.41 1.26 0.62
CA SER A 246 -13.33 1.95 1.33
C SER A 246 -12.16 2.38 0.43
N ILE A 247 -12.07 1.89 -0.82
CA ILE A 247 -11.09 2.38 -1.80
C ILE A 247 -11.39 3.82 -2.23
N PHE A 248 -12.67 4.22 -2.16
CA PHE A 248 -13.07 5.58 -2.50
C PHE A 248 -12.83 6.52 -1.32
N PRO A 249 -12.36 7.77 -1.56
CA PRO A 249 -12.08 8.72 -0.50
C PRO A 249 -13.37 9.14 0.22
N GLU A 250 -13.28 9.38 1.54
CA GLU A 250 -14.41 9.85 2.37
C GLU A 250 -15.00 11.18 1.87
N LYS A 251 -14.12 12.08 1.38
CA LYS A 251 -14.53 13.31 0.75
C LYS A 251 -14.52 13.17 -0.76
N TRP A 252 -15.59 13.62 -1.41
CA TRP A 252 -15.71 13.53 -2.86
C TRP A 252 -14.52 14.17 -3.58
N ASN A 253 -13.83 13.39 -4.40
CA ASN A 253 -12.68 13.81 -5.21
C ASN A 253 -12.80 13.18 -6.60
N TRP A 254 -12.99 14.01 -7.62
CA TRP A 254 -13.15 13.55 -8.99
C TRP A 254 -11.96 12.80 -9.55
N HIS A 255 -10.73 13.20 -9.21
CA HIS A 255 -9.52 12.52 -9.63
C HIS A 255 -9.49 11.08 -9.09
N SER A 256 -9.63 10.92 -7.77
CA SER A 256 -9.66 9.60 -7.12
C SER A 256 -10.84 8.76 -7.60
N PHE A 257 -12.02 9.36 -7.80
CA PHE A 257 -13.17 8.64 -8.31
C PHE A 257 -12.90 7.99 -9.68
N TRP A 258 -12.32 8.74 -10.62
CA TRP A 258 -12.04 8.22 -11.96
C TRP A 258 -10.88 7.22 -11.95
N LEU A 259 -9.85 7.44 -11.13
CA LEU A 259 -8.76 6.45 -10.95
C LEU A 259 -9.31 5.12 -10.43
N MET A 260 -10.16 5.15 -9.38
CA MET A 260 -10.75 3.93 -8.82
C MET A 260 -11.73 3.27 -9.81
N THR A 261 -12.50 4.06 -10.56
CA THR A 261 -13.38 3.52 -11.61
C THR A 261 -12.57 2.80 -12.70
N ALA A 262 -11.46 3.38 -13.15
CA ALA A 262 -10.56 2.74 -14.12
C ALA A 262 -9.94 1.46 -13.54
N PHE A 263 -9.50 1.49 -12.29
CA PHE A 263 -8.95 0.33 -11.59
C PHE A 263 -9.98 -0.81 -11.48
N LEU A 264 -11.21 -0.52 -11.04
CA LEU A 264 -12.28 -1.51 -11.00
C LEU A 264 -12.61 -2.08 -12.38
N SER A 265 -12.54 -1.25 -13.43
CA SER A 265 -12.70 -1.72 -14.82
C SER A 265 -11.58 -2.67 -15.26
N ILE A 266 -10.33 -2.46 -14.81
CA ILE A 266 -9.22 -3.42 -14.99
C ILE A 266 -9.52 -4.73 -14.28
N ILE A 267 -9.94 -4.68 -13.00
CA ILE A 267 -10.29 -5.89 -12.23
C ILE A 267 -11.39 -6.68 -12.94
N LEU A 268 -12.45 -6.03 -13.35
CA LEU A 268 -13.56 -6.68 -14.05
C LEU A 268 -13.11 -7.27 -15.39
N ALA A 269 -12.23 -6.58 -16.13
CA ALA A 269 -11.67 -7.11 -17.36
C ALA A 269 -10.85 -8.39 -17.10
N PHE A 270 -9.99 -8.36 -16.10
CA PHE A 270 -9.17 -9.52 -15.70
C PHE A 270 -10.03 -10.70 -15.26
N MET A 271 -10.98 -10.46 -14.35
CA MET A 271 -11.87 -11.51 -13.83
C MET A 271 -12.67 -12.18 -14.95
N ASN A 272 -13.14 -11.39 -15.92
CA ASN A 272 -13.89 -11.91 -17.07
C ASN A 272 -13.04 -12.70 -18.07
N ILE A 273 -11.71 -12.52 -18.08
CA ILE A 273 -10.79 -13.33 -18.92
C ILE A 273 -10.47 -14.68 -18.28
N LEU A 274 -10.61 -14.82 -16.95
CA LEU A 274 -10.33 -16.08 -16.28
C LEU A 274 -11.18 -17.22 -16.85
N PRO A 275 -10.62 -18.42 -17.05
CA PRO A 275 -11.34 -19.57 -17.62
C PRO A 275 -12.27 -20.22 -16.58
N ILE A 276 -13.07 -19.39 -15.91
CA ILE A 276 -14.04 -19.83 -14.90
C ILE A 276 -15.41 -19.92 -15.57
N PRO A 277 -16.05 -21.12 -15.60
CA PRO A 277 -17.42 -21.23 -16.06
C PRO A 277 -18.34 -20.23 -15.31
N ALA A 278 -19.35 -19.71 -15.99
CA ALA A 278 -20.22 -18.61 -15.59
C ALA A 278 -19.63 -17.18 -15.79
N LEU A 279 -18.35 -17.05 -16.13
CA LEU A 279 -17.74 -15.81 -16.61
C LEU A 279 -17.51 -15.87 -18.13
N ASP A 280 -17.29 -14.72 -18.77
CA ASP A 280 -17.08 -14.65 -20.24
C ASP A 280 -15.91 -15.52 -20.70
N GLY A 281 -14.81 -15.56 -19.92
CA GLY A 281 -13.63 -16.40 -20.20
C GLY A 281 -13.93 -17.90 -20.20
N GLY A 282 -14.90 -18.35 -19.39
CA GLY A 282 -15.39 -19.74 -19.43
C GLY A 282 -16.05 -20.08 -20.76
N TYR A 283 -16.85 -19.19 -21.32
CA TYR A 283 -17.45 -19.38 -22.64
C TYR A 283 -16.41 -19.38 -23.76
N VAL A 284 -15.40 -18.50 -23.68
CA VAL A 284 -14.27 -18.49 -24.61
C VAL A 284 -13.52 -19.82 -24.54
N LEU A 285 -13.31 -20.39 -23.35
CA LEU A 285 -12.69 -21.71 -23.19
C LEU A 285 -13.52 -22.80 -23.87
N PHE A 286 -14.85 -22.81 -23.69
CA PHE A 286 -15.73 -23.78 -24.36
C PHE A 286 -15.69 -23.67 -25.88
N LEU A 287 -15.66 -22.44 -26.42
CA LEU A 287 -15.51 -22.19 -27.84
C LEU A 287 -14.14 -22.68 -28.37
N LEU A 288 -13.06 -22.47 -27.62
CA LEU A 288 -11.73 -23.00 -28.00
C LEU A 288 -11.72 -24.53 -28.06
N VAL A 289 -12.36 -25.20 -27.09
CA VAL A 289 -12.51 -26.66 -27.10
C VAL A 289 -13.30 -27.10 -28.33
N GLU A 290 -14.37 -26.41 -28.72
CA GLU A 290 -15.16 -26.70 -29.91
C GLU A 290 -14.31 -26.53 -31.18
N VAL A 291 -13.56 -25.46 -31.31
CA VAL A 291 -12.66 -25.20 -32.48
C VAL A 291 -11.58 -26.25 -32.59
N ILE A 292 -10.95 -26.65 -31.48
CA ILE A 292 -9.85 -27.64 -31.49
C ILE A 292 -10.37 -29.06 -31.76
N THR A 293 -11.50 -29.43 -31.14
CA THR A 293 -12.03 -30.80 -31.22
C THR A 293 -13.00 -31.01 -32.38
N GLY A 294 -13.49 -29.92 -33.00
CA GLY A 294 -14.54 -29.95 -34.00
C GLY A 294 -15.90 -30.39 -33.48
N LYS A 295 -16.08 -30.49 -32.15
CA LYS A 295 -17.30 -30.96 -31.52
C LYS A 295 -17.76 -29.98 -30.44
N LYS A 296 -19.02 -29.55 -30.56
CA LYS A 296 -19.65 -28.73 -29.52
C LYS A 296 -19.76 -29.52 -28.21
N PRO A 297 -19.34 -28.93 -27.03
CA PRO A 297 -19.60 -29.53 -25.74
C PRO A 297 -21.10 -29.80 -25.55
N LYS A 298 -21.45 -30.87 -24.86
CA LYS A 298 -22.87 -31.21 -24.56
C LYS A 298 -23.49 -30.13 -23.66
N ASP A 299 -24.74 -29.75 -23.93
CA ASP A 299 -25.44 -28.72 -23.17
C ASP A 299 -25.51 -29.03 -21.67
N LYS A 300 -25.70 -30.31 -21.32
CA LYS A 300 -25.66 -30.77 -19.90
C LYS A 300 -24.30 -30.56 -19.24
N PHE A 301 -23.19 -30.69 -19.99
CA PHE A 301 -21.85 -30.42 -19.48
C PHE A 301 -21.66 -28.91 -19.22
N LEU A 302 -22.12 -28.06 -20.15
CA LEU A 302 -22.08 -26.60 -20.00
C LEU A 302 -22.90 -26.14 -18.78
N GLU A 303 -24.10 -26.71 -18.60
CA GLU A 303 -24.97 -26.40 -17.46
C GLU A 303 -24.31 -26.75 -16.12
N ILE A 304 -23.74 -27.96 -16.00
CA ILE A 304 -23.04 -28.39 -14.79
C ILE A 304 -21.80 -27.53 -14.53
N ALA A 305 -20.99 -27.27 -15.55
CA ALA A 305 -19.81 -26.45 -15.44
C ALA A 305 -20.15 -25.03 -14.98
N ASN A 306 -21.17 -24.39 -15.57
CA ASN A 306 -21.64 -23.07 -15.16
C ASN A 306 -22.19 -23.08 -13.73
N SER A 307 -22.92 -24.13 -13.32
CA SER A 307 -23.42 -24.25 -11.95
C SER A 307 -22.28 -24.34 -10.93
N ILE A 308 -21.23 -25.10 -11.24
CA ILE A 308 -20.02 -25.19 -10.41
C ILE A 308 -19.30 -23.82 -10.35
N GLY A 309 -19.14 -23.16 -11.50
CA GLY A 309 -18.52 -21.83 -11.56
C GLY A 309 -19.29 -20.81 -10.72
N MET A 310 -20.62 -20.78 -10.85
CA MET A 310 -21.47 -19.92 -10.02
C MET A 310 -21.33 -20.22 -8.52
N PHE A 311 -21.31 -21.51 -8.15
CA PHE A 311 -21.11 -21.89 -6.75
C PHE A 311 -19.77 -21.38 -6.20
N ILE A 312 -18.67 -21.51 -6.95
CA ILE A 312 -17.35 -21.00 -6.58
C ILE A 312 -17.39 -19.47 -6.40
N LEU A 313 -18.01 -18.74 -7.34
CA LEU A 313 -18.12 -17.28 -7.26
C LEU A 313 -18.96 -16.85 -6.04
N PHE A 314 -20.09 -17.53 -5.75
CA PHE A 314 -20.87 -17.26 -4.56
C PHE A 314 -20.10 -17.55 -3.27
N ALA A 315 -19.36 -18.67 -3.21
CA ALA A 315 -18.52 -18.98 -2.06
C ALA A 315 -17.46 -17.91 -1.80
N LEU A 316 -16.76 -17.45 -2.86
CA LEU A 316 -15.79 -16.36 -2.77
C LEU A 316 -16.45 -15.05 -2.31
N LEU A 317 -17.64 -14.73 -2.83
CA LEU A 317 -18.38 -13.53 -2.43
C LEU A 317 -18.77 -13.58 -0.94
N ILE A 318 -19.20 -14.75 -0.45
CA ILE A 318 -19.53 -14.93 0.96
C ILE A 318 -18.28 -14.76 1.82
N VAL A 319 -17.17 -15.39 1.47
CA VAL A 319 -15.90 -15.28 2.21
C VAL A 319 -15.43 -13.82 2.24
N ALA A 320 -15.44 -13.13 1.10
CA ALA A 320 -15.00 -11.73 1.01
C ALA A 320 -15.85 -10.80 1.90
N ASN A 321 -17.18 -10.92 1.84
CA ASN A 321 -18.06 -10.10 2.69
C ASN A 321 -17.98 -10.49 4.17
N LEU A 322 -17.75 -11.77 4.48
CA LEU A 322 -17.52 -12.20 5.86
C LEU A 322 -16.22 -11.60 6.42
N ASN A 323 -15.16 -11.58 5.62
CA ASN A 323 -13.91 -10.89 6.00
C ASN A 323 -14.14 -9.41 6.29
N ASP A 324 -14.94 -8.71 5.46
CA ASP A 324 -15.29 -7.31 5.71
C ASP A 324 -16.02 -7.13 7.05
N ILE A 325 -16.98 -8.00 7.34
CA ILE A 325 -17.70 -7.98 8.62
C ILE A 325 -16.76 -8.24 9.79
N LEU A 326 -15.89 -9.25 9.70
CA LEU A 326 -14.93 -9.56 10.75
C LEU A 326 -13.98 -8.41 11.05
N ARG A 327 -13.55 -7.67 10.03
CA ARG A 327 -12.70 -6.47 10.18
C ARG A 327 -13.39 -5.30 10.89
N LEU A 328 -14.73 -5.26 10.90
CA LEU A 328 -15.46 -4.23 11.66
C LEU A 328 -15.46 -4.51 13.18
N PHE A 329 -15.10 -5.73 13.59
CA PHE A 329 -15.10 -6.17 14.98
C PHE A 329 -13.68 -6.50 15.50
N SER A 330 -12.66 -6.35 14.66
CA SER A 330 -11.22 -6.52 15.00
C SER A 330 -10.56 -5.17 15.13
#